data_e36b0ea746b14e7f3ef0bbcea4dd8393
#
_entry.id   e36b0ea746b14e7f3ef0bbcea4dd8393
#
_cell.length_a   1.000
_cell.length_b   1.000
_cell.length_c   1.000
_cell.angle_alpha   90.00
_cell.angle_beta   90.00
_cell.angle_gamma   90.00
#
_symmetry.space_group_name_H-M   'P 1'
#
loop_
_entity.id
_entity.type
_entity.pdbx_description
1 polymer ?
#
loop_
_entity_poly.entity_id
_entity_poly.type
_entity_poly.pdbx_seq_one_letter_code
_entity_poly.pdbx_strand_id
1 'polypeptide(L)'
;GLALVRAINQRCKAPKDCQELALLVCQFHTHSHRALELKATTLLELLIKMDAFRRPQRFEEFVAACTMDARGRKGREQAPYPQADYLLAAAHCARAVSVQPLLTQGVQGETLGKALNALRLKSIELFLHDQRHSASAPQPGRTNDDCTHSE
;
A
#
# COMPACT_ATOMS: atom_id res chain seq x y z
N GLY A 1 -15.35 -15.35 -5.67
CA GLY A 1 -15.54 -13.91 -5.37
C GLY A 1 -15.70 -13.06 -6.62
N LEU A 2 -14.72 -13.05 -7.54
CA LEU A 2 -14.72 -12.14 -8.71
C LEU A 2 -15.95 -12.29 -9.63
N ALA A 3 -16.40 -13.51 -9.88
CA ALA A 3 -17.59 -13.76 -10.71
C ALA A 3 -18.86 -13.14 -10.09
N LEU A 4 -19.01 -13.26 -8.77
CA LEU A 4 -20.12 -12.67 -8.04
C LEU A 4 -20.07 -11.14 -8.09
N VAL A 5 -18.91 -10.54 -7.87
CA VAL A 5 -18.72 -9.08 -7.98
C VAL A 5 -19.09 -8.58 -9.38
N ARG A 6 -18.66 -9.27 -10.44
CA ARG A 6 -19.04 -8.92 -11.82
C ARG A 6 -20.55 -8.99 -12.04
N ALA A 7 -21.20 -10.06 -11.57
CA ALA A 7 -22.65 -10.22 -11.69
C ALA A 7 -23.42 -9.11 -10.96
N ILE A 8 -22.99 -8.74 -9.75
CA ILE A 8 -23.58 -7.64 -8.98
C ILE A 8 -23.38 -6.31 -9.71
N ASN A 9 -22.16 -6.01 -10.16
CA ASN A 9 -21.85 -4.79 -10.91
C ASN A 9 -22.73 -4.64 -12.15
N GLN A 10 -22.91 -5.71 -12.89
CA GLN A 10 -23.78 -5.74 -14.07
C GLN A 10 -25.25 -5.51 -13.71
N ARG A 11 -25.75 -6.19 -12.68
CA ARG A 11 -27.14 -6.06 -12.22
C ARG A 11 -27.44 -4.65 -11.71
N CYS A 12 -26.51 -4.05 -10.94
CA CYS A 12 -26.67 -2.72 -10.37
C CYS A 12 -26.31 -1.60 -11.34
N LYS A 13 -25.82 -1.92 -12.56
CA LYS A 13 -25.31 -0.94 -13.53
C LYS A 13 -24.32 0.03 -12.90
N ALA A 14 -23.43 -0.48 -12.04
CA ALA A 14 -22.46 0.34 -11.34
C ALA A 14 -21.58 1.14 -12.31
N PRO A 15 -21.17 2.38 -12.01
CA PRO A 15 -20.18 3.12 -12.80
C PRO A 15 -18.90 2.32 -12.99
N LYS A 16 -18.22 2.53 -14.11
CA LYS A 16 -17.02 1.74 -14.47
C LYS A 16 -15.93 1.79 -13.40
N ASP A 17 -15.67 2.98 -12.85
CA ASP A 17 -14.65 3.15 -11.82
C ASP A 17 -14.99 2.37 -10.54
N CYS A 18 -16.27 2.36 -10.15
CA CYS A 18 -16.75 1.55 -9.01
C CYS A 18 -16.62 0.04 -9.30
N GLN A 19 -16.89 -0.39 -10.54
CA GLN A 19 -16.70 -1.80 -10.93
C GLN A 19 -15.23 -2.21 -10.84
N GLU A 20 -14.32 -1.39 -11.36
CA GLU A 20 -12.88 -1.62 -11.32
C GLU A 20 -12.37 -1.68 -9.87
N LEU A 21 -12.79 -0.73 -9.03
CA LEU A 21 -12.43 -0.70 -7.62
C LEU A 21 -12.93 -1.93 -6.86
N ALA A 22 -14.19 -2.31 -7.06
CA ALA A 22 -14.78 -3.49 -6.42
C ALA A 22 -14.03 -4.77 -6.78
N LEU A 23 -13.59 -4.91 -8.03
CA LEU A 23 -12.79 -6.06 -8.50
C LEU A 23 -11.40 -6.07 -7.85
N LEU A 24 -10.74 -4.90 -7.75
CA LEU A 24 -9.44 -4.77 -7.08
C LEU A 24 -9.55 -5.15 -5.60
N VAL A 25 -10.54 -4.62 -4.89
CA VAL A 25 -10.77 -4.94 -3.47
C VAL A 25 -11.04 -6.43 -3.31
N CYS A 26 -11.94 -7.01 -4.11
CA CYS A 26 -12.22 -8.44 -4.06
C CYS A 26 -10.96 -9.30 -4.26
N GLN A 27 -10.06 -8.88 -5.12
CA GLN A 27 -8.87 -9.65 -5.49
C GLN A 27 -7.72 -9.48 -4.50
N PHE A 28 -7.54 -8.26 -3.95
CA PHE A 28 -6.30 -7.89 -3.26
C PHE A 28 -6.45 -7.47 -1.79
N HIS A 29 -7.66 -7.36 -1.23
CA HIS A 29 -7.84 -6.92 0.17
C HIS A 29 -7.06 -7.79 1.17
N THR A 30 -7.01 -9.10 0.97
CA THR A 30 -6.24 -10.01 1.82
C THR A 30 -4.74 -9.70 1.81
N HIS A 31 -4.18 -9.33 0.65
CA HIS A 31 -2.78 -8.90 0.54
C HIS A 31 -2.57 -7.55 1.25
N SER A 32 -3.55 -6.63 1.14
CA SER A 32 -3.52 -5.37 1.86
C SER A 32 -3.48 -5.58 3.37
N HIS A 33 -4.31 -6.46 3.91
CA HIS A 33 -4.31 -6.76 5.35
C HIS A 33 -3.00 -7.36 5.85
N ARG A 34 -2.26 -8.04 4.98
CA ARG A 34 -0.96 -8.64 5.28
C ARG A 34 0.23 -7.83 4.73
N ALA A 35 0.03 -6.58 4.36
CA ALA A 35 1.03 -5.77 3.68
C ALA A 35 2.36 -5.69 4.43
N LEU A 36 2.33 -5.62 5.77
CA LEU A 36 3.53 -5.53 6.62
C LEU A 36 4.41 -6.80 6.59
N GLU A 37 3.84 -7.93 6.14
CA GLU A 37 4.55 -9.22 6.05
C GLU A 37 5.14 -9.47 4.66
N LEU A 38 4.78 -8.64 3.67
CA LEU A 38 5.17 -8.85 2.28
C LEU A 38 6.66 -8.57 2.05
N LYS A 39 7.28 -9.38 1.20
CA LYS A 39 8.62 -9.10 0.68
C LYS A 39 8.56 -7.96 -0.34
N ALA A 40 9.66 -7.24 -0.54
CA ALA A 40 9.75 -6.13 -1.49
C ALA A 40 9.29 -6.52 -2.91
N THR A 41 9.69 -7.70 -3.39
CA THR A 41 9.28 -8.22 -4.70
C THR A 41 7.77 -8.39 -4.82
N THR A 42 7.14 -9.02 -3.82
CA THR A 42 5.69 -9.23 -3.79
C THR A 42 4.94 -7.91 -3.67
N LEU A 43 5.46 -6.98 -2.87
CA LEU A 43 4.88 -5.65 -2.73
C LEU A 43 4.94 -4.87 -4.05
N LEU A 44 6.07 -4.88 -4.75
CA LEU A 44 6.20 -4.26 -6.07
C LEU A 44 5.23 -4.87 -7.09
N GLU A 45 5.15 -6.21 -7.16
CA GLU A 45 4.20 -6.89 -8.05
C GLU A 45 2.76 -6.50 -7.77
N LEU A 46 2.40 -6.39 -6.49
CA LEU A 46 1.07 -5.96 -6.06
C LEU A 46 0.78 -4.54 -6.54
N LEU A 47 1.70 -3.60 -6.34
CA LEU A 47 1.58 -2.20 -6.79
C LEU A 47 1.45 -2.11 -8.33
N ILE A 48 2.19 -2.94 -9.08
CA ILE A 48 2.10 -3.01 -10.55
C ILE A 48 0.72 -3.55 -10.97
N LYS A 49 0.25 -4.65 -10.38
CA LYS A 49 -1.05 -5.25 -10.70
C LYS A 49 -2.23 -4.31 -10.40
N MET A 50 -2.11 -3.49 -9.37
CA MET A 50 -3.10 -2.48 -9.02
C MET A 50 -2.97 -1.18 -9.83
N ASP A 51 -1.97 -1.08 -10.71
CA ASP A 51 -1.68 0.13 -11.50
C ASP A 51 -1.46 1.39 -10.63
N ALA A 52 -0.86 1.19 -9.45
CA ALA A 52 -0.68 2.23 -8.43
C ALA A 52 0.20 3.41 -8.91
N PHE A 53 1.08 3.17 -9.89
CA PHE A 53 1.99 4.18 -10.41
C PHE A 53 1.33 5.11 -11.42
N ARG A 54 0.40 4.61 -12.24
CA ARG A 54 -0.31 5.39 -13.26
C ARG A 54 -1.63 5.95 -12.75
N ARG A 55 -2.26 5.26 -11.80
CA ARG A 55 -3.56 5.62 -11.23
C ARG A 55 -3.48 5.71 -9.69
N PRO A 56 -2.70 6.66 -9.14
CA PRO A 56 -2.48 6.77 -7.71
C PRO A 56 -3.76 6.99 -6.92
N GLN A 57 -4.68 7.81 -7.44
CA GLN A 57 -5.97 8.07 -6.78
C GLN A 57 -6.79 6.78 -6.62
N ARG A 58 -6.87 5.94 -7.66
CA ARG A 58 -7.58 4.65 -7.56
C ARG A 58 -6.92 3.71 -6.55
N PHE A 59 -5.59 3.78 -6.42
CA PHE A 59 -4.88 3.03 -5.39
C PHE A 59 -5.18 3.54 -3.98
N GLU A 60 -5.29 4.85 -3.78
CA GLU A 60 -5.71 5.47 -2.53
C GLU A 60 -7.15 5.04 -2.15
N GLU A 61 -8.07 5.05 -3.10
CA GLU A 61 -9.45 4.56 -2.93
C GLU A 61 -9.48 3.06 -2.55
N PHE A 62 -8.61 2.24 -3.16
CA PHE A 62 -8.44 0.83 -2.80
C PHE A 62 -7.97 0.68 -1.35
N VAL A 63 -6.96 1.43 -0.92
CA VAL A 63 -6.45 1.41 0.45
C VAL A 63 -7.52 1.88 1.44
N ALA A 64 -8.28 2.91 1.10
CA ALA A 64 -9.40 3.39 1.90
C ALA A 64 -10.49 2.32 2.04
N ALA A 65 -10.86 1.63 0.97
CA ALA A 65 -11.84 0.54 1.00
C ALA A 65 -11.37 -0.63 1.90
N CYS A 66 -10.08 -1.02 1.82
CA CYS A 66 -9.51 -2.03 2.70
C CYS A 66 -9.49 -1.59 4.17
N THR A 67 -9.27 -0.30 4.43
CA THR A 67 -9.35 0.27 5.79
C THR A 67 -10.76 0.17 6.34
N MET A 68 -11.77 0.49 5.53
CA MET A 68 -13.18 0.35 5.92
C MET A 68 -13.56 -1.10 6.15
N ASP A 69 -13.09 -2.04 5.34
CA ASP A 69 -13.29 -3.47 5.55
C ASP A 69 -12.70 -3.94 6.90
N ALA A 70 -11.48 -3.51 7.22
CA ALA A 70 -10.84 -3.85 8.49
C ALA A 70 -11.59 -3.29 9.71
N ARG A 71 -12.15 -2.08 9.60
CA ARG A 71 -12.91 -1.37 10.64
C ARG A 71 -14.39 -1.75 10.69
N GLY A 72 -14.93 -2.35 9.65
CA GLY A 72 -16.34 -2.76 9.56
C GLY A 72 -16.74 -3.92 10.49
N ARG A 73 -15.81 -4.47 11.24
CA ARG A 73 -16.07 -5.53 12.22
C ARG A 73 -16.42 -4.92 13.57
N LYS A 74 -17.50 -5.42 14.21
CA LYS A 74 -17.95 -4.93 15.52
C LYS A 74 -16.80 -4.88 16.54
N GLY A 75 -16.62 -3.73 17.16
CA GLY A 75 -15.56 -3.46 18.14
C GLY A 75 -14.21 -3.10 17.53
N ARG A 76 -14.13 -2.93 16.19
CA ARG A 76 -12.91 -2.49 15.50
C ARG A 76 -13.06 -1.16 14.76
N GLU A 77 -14.11 -0.44 15.00
CA GLU A 77 -14.46 0.80 14.29
C GLU A 77 -13.34 1.86 14.38
N GLN A 78 -12.65 1.90 15.52
CA GLN A 78 -11.52 2.81 15.78
C GLN A 78 -10.15 2.12 15.79
N ALA A 79 -10.08 0.85 15.36
CA ALA A 79 -8.82 0.12 15.36
C ALA A 79 -7.81 0.77 14.39
N PRO A 80 -6.53 0.92 14.80
CA PRO A 80 -5.49 1.38 13.89
C PRO A 80 -5.32 0.39 12.74
N TYR A 81 -5.07 0.92 11.54
CA TYR A 81 -4.79 0.14 10.35
C TYR A 81 -3.49 0.62 9.70
N PRO A 82 -2.33 0.28 10.30
CA PRO A 82 -1.03 0.77 9.84
C PRO A 82 -0.66 0.30 8.43
N GLN A 83 -1.31 -0.74 7.93
CA GLN A 83 -1.15 -1.22 6.55
C GLN A 83 -1.50 -0.15 5.52
N ALA A 84 -2.42 0.78 5.82
CA ALA A 84 -2.79 1.86 4.92
C ALA A 84 -1.60 2.79 4.67
N ASP A 85 -1.04 3.36 5.75
CA ASP A 85 0.10 4.27 5.66
C ASP A 85 1.32 3.59 5.03
N TYR A 86 1.55 2.34 5.38
CA TYR A 86 2.63 1.53 4.84
C TYR A 86 2.51 1.33 3.32
N LEU A 87 1.33 0.96 2.82
CA LEU A 87 1.08 0.76 1.38
C LEU A 87 1.20 2.05 0.60
N LEU A 88 0.66 3.16 1.13
CA LEU A 88 0.75 4.49 0.49
C LEU A 88 2.18 4.98 0.45
N ALA A 89 2.94 4.83 1.54
CA ALA A 89 4.36 5.21 1.59
C ALA A 89 5.22 4.37 0.62
N ALA A 90 5.02 3.06 0.57
CA ALA A 90 5.73 2.19 -0.38
C ALA A 90 5.44 2.56 -1.84
N ALA A 91 4.18 2.83 -2.17
CA ALA A 91 3.78 3.28 -3.51
C ALA A 91 4.39 4.65 -3.85
N HIS A 92 4.45 5.58 -2.88
CA HIS A 92 5.07 6.89 -3.04
C HIS A 92 6.56 6.77 -3.32
N CYS A 93 7.30 6.01 -2.52
CA CYS A 93 8.74 5.78 -2.71
C CYS A 93 9.04 5.18 -4.09
N ALA A 94 8.29 4.16 -4.50
CA ALA A 94 8.48 3.52 -5.80
C ALA A 94 8.10 4.43 -6.97
N ARG A 95 7.10 5.31 -6.82
CA ARG A 95 6.68 6.28 -7.84
C ARG A 95 7.66 7.44 -7.99
N ALA A 96 8.35 7.83 -6.92
CA ALA A 96 9.36 8.90 -6.93
C ALA A 96 10.62 8.54 -7.72
N VAL A 97 10.80 7.28 -8.09
CA VAL A 97 11.95 6.83 -8.90
C VAL A 97 11.90 7.48 -10.28
N SER A 98 12.94 8.25 -10.60
CA SER A 98 13.07 8.95 -11.88
C SER A 98 13.41 7.99 -13.01
N VAL A 99 12.70 8.14 -14.14
CA VAL A 99 12.99 7.43 -15.39
C VAL A 99 14.09 8.11 -16.21
N GLN A 100 14.38 9.39 -15.93
CA GLN A 100 15.29 10.23 -16.74
C GLN A 100 16.69 9.63 -16.95
N PRO A 101 17.37 9.10 -15.92
CA PRO A 101 18.69 8.49 -16.12
C PRO A 101 18.67 7.33 -17.12
N LEU A 102 17.60 6.54 -17.16
CA LEU A 102 17.45 5.43 -18.11
C LEU A 102 17.22 5.93 -19.54
N LEU A 103 16.43 6.98 -19.70
CA LEU A 103 16.18 7.61 -21.00
C LEU A 103 17.47 8.24 -21.57
N THR A 104 18.26 8.92 -20.71
CA THR A 104 19.55 9.49 -21.10
C THR A 104 20.55 8.42 -21.57
N GLN A 105 20.47 7.20 -21.03
CA GLN A 105 21.26 6.06 -21.46
C GLN A 105 20.72 5.38 -22.73
N GLY A 106 19.65 5.92 -23.33
CA GLY A 106 19.03 5.36 -24.55
C GLY A 106 18.20 4.10 -24.33
N VAL A 107 17.86 3.76 -23.08
CA VAL A 107 17.02 2.57 -22.77
C VAL A 107 15.58 2.85 -23.18
N GLN A 108 14.97 1.95 -23.95
CA GLN A 108 13.62 2.12 -24.49
C GLN A 108 12.79 0.83 -24.43
N GLY A 109 11.50 0.95 -24.68
CA GLY A 109 10.58 -0.17 -24.84
C GLY A 109 10.47 -1.05 -23.58
N GLU A 110 10.44 -2.37 -23.78
CA GLU A 110 10.30 -3.35 -22.69
C GLU A 110 11.47 -3.32 -21.71
N THR A 111 12.69 -3.07 -22.22
CA THR A 111 13.90 -2.95 -21.41
C THR A 111 13.81 -1.78 -20.43
N LEU A 112 13.22 -0.66 -20.85
CA LEU A 112 12.98 0.49 -19.98
C LEU A 112 12.05 0.12 -18.83
N GLY A 113 10.95 -0.59 -19.11
CA GLY A 113 10.01 -1.06 -18.10
C GLY A 113 10.67 -1.96 -17.06
N LYS A 114 11.49 -2.93 -17.52
CA LYS A 114 12.23 -3.84 -16.66
C LYS A 114 13.26 -3.09 -15.79
N ALA A 115 14.03 -2.19 -16.38
CA ALA A 115 15.04 -1.40 -15.69
C ALA A 115 14.38 -0.47 -14.63
N LEU A 116 13.28 0.19 -14.98
CA LEU A 116 12.52 1.04 -14.06
C LEU A 116 11.96 0.22 -12.87
N ASN A 117 11.42 -0.96 -13.12
CA ASN A 117 10.93 -1.84 -12.06
C ASN A 117 12.06 -2.35 -11.16
N ALA A 118 13.26 -2.59 -11.69
CA ALA A 118 14.42 -2.92 -10.89
C ALA A 118 14.84 -1.76 -9.95
N LEU A 119 14.77 -0.51 -10.41
CA LEU A 119 15.02 0.66 -9.58
C LEU A 119 13.93 0.85 -8.51
N ARG A 120 12.66 0.63 -8.86
CA ARG A 120 11.54 0.66 -7.92
C ARG A 120 11.68 -0.40 -6.84
N LEU A 121 12.12 -1.61 -7.21
CA LEU A 121 12.38 -2.66 -6.24
C LEU A 121 13.43 -2.23 -5.22
N LYS A 122 14.56 -1.67 -5.66
CA LYS A 122 15.59 -1.13 -4.75
C LYS A 122 15.04 -0.05 -3.82
N SER A 123 14.21 0.85 -4.34
CA SER A 123 13.56 1.89 -3.53
C SER A 123 12.64 1.30 -2.45
N ILE A 124 11.89 0.26 -2.78
CA ILE A 124 11.04 -0.46 -1.81
C ILE A 124 11.90 -1.22 -0.79
N GLU A 125 13.00 -1.85 -1.20
CA GLU A 125 13.91 -2.54 -0.29
C GLU A 125 14.51 -1.59 0.76
N LEU A 126 14.93 -0.39 0.34
CA LEU A 126 15.39 0.66 1.25
C LEU A 126 14.29 1.10 2.20
N PHE A 127 13.09 1.38 1.69
CA PHE A 127 11.93 1.70 2.51
C PHE A 127 11.65 0.62 3.58
N LEU A 128 11.67 -0.64 3.21
CA LEU A 128 11.47 -1.77 4.12
C LEU A 128 12.57 -1.88 5.19
N HIS A 129 13.80 -1.59 4.80
CA HIS A 129 14.92 -1.56 5.72
C HIS A 129 14.73 -0.46 6.79
N ASP A 130 14.38 0.75 6.36
CA ASP A 130 14.18 1.89 7.24
C ASP A 130 13.01 1.68 8.21
N GLN A 131 11.91 1.08 7.74
CA GLN A 131 10.76 0.72 8.58
C GLN A 131 11.15 -0.26 9.70
N ARG A 132 12.00 -1.24 9.43
CA ARG A 132 12.47 -2.21 10.43
C ARG A 132 13.35 -1.55 11.49
N HIS A 133 14.21 -0.63 11.09
CA HIS A 133 15.09 0.07 12.02
C HIS A 133 14.33 1.09 12.86
N SER A 134 13.34 1.77 12.32
CA SER A 134 12.48 2.72 13.06
C SER A 134 11.62 2.00 14.11
N ALA A 135 11.18 0.77 13.84
CA ALA A 135 10.42 -0.04 14.78
C ALA A 135 11.27 -0.60 15.95
N SER A 136 12.60 -0.67 15.79
CA SER A 136 13.53 -1.18 16.80
C SER A 136 14.19 -0.09 17.65
N ALA A 137 13.92 1.21 17.39
CA ALA A 137 14.42 2.31 18.19
C ALA A 137 13.65 2.39 19.54
N PRO A 138 14.34 2.45 20.71
CA PRO A 138 13.68 2.59 22.00
C PRO A 138 12.93 3.92 22.07
N GLN A 139 11.66 3.89 22.47
CA GLN A 139 10.88 5.09 22.71
C GLN A 139 11.53 5.90 23.83
N PRO A 140 11.78 7.21 23.67
CA PRO A 140 12.26 8.05 24.77
C PRO A 140 11.24 8.02 25.90
N GLY A 141 11.73 7.74 27.11
CA GLY A 141 10.99 7.37 28.30
C GLY A 141 9.80 8.26 28.61
N ARG A 142 8.69 7.64 28.95
CA ARG A 142 7.67 8.25 29.79
C ARG A 142 8.33 8.48 31.15
N THR A 143 8.63 9.73 31.45
CA THR A 143 8.97 10.15 32.82
C THR A 143 7.74 9.92 33.67
N ASN A 144 7.82 8.96 34.58
CA ASN A 144 6.92 8.86 35.70
C ASN A 144 7.18 10.06 36.60
N ASP A 145 6.36 11.10 36.49
CA ASP A 145 6.22 12.08 37.54
C ASP A 145 5.36 11.45 38.64
N ASP A 146 6.07 10.78 39.55
CA ASP A 146 5.58 10.34 40.85
C ASP A 146 5.45 11.60 41.73
N CYS A 147 4.28 12.18 41.75
CA CYS A 147 3.94 13.21 42.74
C CYS A 147 3.47 12.53 44.02
N THR A 148 4.45 12.25 44.89
CA THR A 148 4.21 12.12 46.31
C THR A 148 3.60 13.39 46.84
N HIS A 149 2.38 13.34 47.35
CA HIS A 149 1.84 14.28 48.33
C HIS A 149 1.62 13.54 49.62
N SER A 150 2.58 13.77 50.54
CA SER A 150 2.37 13.63 51.98
C SER A 150 1.66 14.89 52.47
N GLU A 151 0.62 14.74 53.20
CA GLU A 151 0.13 15.32 54.45
C GLU A 151 -1.40 15.26 54.47
#